data_6ddbe5fd237169f00a79bcad8bc514fb
#
_entry.id   6ddbe5fd237169f00a79bcad8bc514fb
#
_cell.length_a   1.000
_cell.length_b   1.000
_cell.length_c   1.000
_cell.angle_alpha   90.00
_cell.angle_beta   90.00
_cell.angle_gamma   90.00
#
_symmetry.space_group_name_H-M   'P 1'
#
loop_
_entity.id
_entity.type
_entity.pdbx_description
1 polymer ?
#
loop_
_entity_poly.entity_id
_entity_poly.type
_entity_poly.pdbx_seq_one_letter_code
_entity_poly.pdbx_strand_id
1 'polypeptide(L)'
;MRRVETDARPFSAATLPVWAGPAERLRFLLGYAVLAPSRHNVQPWAFEIEGDEVRLFGDFRRALHVVDPRDRELIMSCGAALLNLRVAAAHFGYATSVEVVAGSRRDGMLARVRLEERRSTTPQIEELFRAIPHRRTNRLPLDSREPPPGLVAELAREAALEGGMLRPVGESVRRAVAELVAEGDRLQWRNPRFRAELSAWTRSNATRRLDGMPGFARGMSDAASWVQPVLVRLADAGHV
;
A
#
# COMPACT_ATOMS: atom_id res chain seq x y z
N MET A 1 9.73 -21.64 -12.67
CA MET A 1 9.99 -20.39 -11.95
C MET A 1 8.80 -20.16 -11.02
N ARG A 2 8.98 -20.20 -9.69
CA ARG A 2 7.88 -20.09 -8.74
C ARG A 2 7.80 -18.63 -8.28
N ARG A 3 6.69 -17.95 -8.61
CA ARG A 3 6.33 -16.70 -7.94
C ARG A 3 6.17 -16.97 -6.45
N VAL A 4 6.82 -16.17 -5.61
CA VAL A 4 6.61 -16.22 -4.18
C VAL A 4 5.24 -15.60 -3.92
N GLU A 5 4.20 -16.42 -3.74
CA GLU A 5 2.95 -15.95 -3.17
C GLU A 5 3.23 -15.58 -1.72
N THR A 6 3.34 -14.29 -1.46
CA THR A 6 3.54 -13.77 -0.12
C THR A 6 2.18 -13.71 0.57
N ASP A 7 1.84 -14.76 1.29
CA ASP A 7 0.81 -14.69 2.32
C ASP A 7 1.27 -13.68 3.37
N ALA A 8 0.57 -12.55 3.45
CA ALA A 8 0.81 -11.52 4.47
C ALA A 8 0.36 -12.06 5.85
N ARG A 9 1.09 -13.02 6.39
CA ARG A 9 0.87 -13.47 7.76
C ARG A 9 1.44 -12.43 8.73
N PRO A 10 0.77 -12.16 9.86
CA PRO A 10 1.34 -11.28 10.88
C PRO A 10 2.70 -11.86 11.29
N PHE A 11 3.75 -11.12 10.99
CA PHE A 11 5.09 -11.47 11.44
C PHE A 11 5.14 -11.32 12.95
N SER A 12 5.44 -12.42 13.64
CA SER A 12 6.11 -12.36 14.94
C SER A 12 7.43 -11.64 14.71
N ALA A 13 7.87 -10.78 15.65
CA ALA A 13 9.15 -10.06 15.61
C ALA A 13 10.32 -11.06 15.57
N ALA A 14 10.50 -11.71 14.42
CA ALA A 14 11.52 -12.70 14.22
C ALA A 14 12.83 -11.98 13.92
N THR A 15 13.87 -12.37 14.60
CA THR A 15 15.24 -12.03 14.26
C THR A 15 15.59 -12.65 12.91
N LEU A 16 16.23 -11.87 12.04
CA LEU A 16 16.77 -12.40 10.80
C LEU A 16 17.72 -13.57 11.12
N PRO A 17 17.49 -14.77 10.59
CA PRO A 17 18.35 -15.91 10.91
C PRO A 17 19.79 -15.62 10.45
N VAL A 18 20.75 -15.67 11.38
CA VAL A 18 22.16 -15.33 11.09
C VAL A 18 22.77 -16.26 10.04
N TRP A 19 22.25 -17.48 9.94
CA TRP A 19 22.68 -18.54 9.01
C TRP A 19 21.91 -18.55 7.68
N ALA A 20 20.91 -17.69 7.51
CA ALA A 20 20.09 -17.66 6.30
C ALA A 20 20.92 -17.29 5.07
N GLY A 21 20.75 -18.05 3.99
CA GLY A 21 21.29 -17.69 2.69
C GLY A 21 20.61 -16.44 2.09
N PRO A 22 21.16 -15.86 1.01
CA PRO A 22 20.63 -14.63 0.41
C PRO A 22 19.13 -14.70 0.09
N ALA A 23 18.68 -15.79 -0.53
CA ALA A 23 17.28 -15.98 -0.88
C ALA A 23 16.33 -16.06 0.33
N GLU A 24 16.80 -16.66 1.44
CA GLU A 24 16.01 -16.75 2.68
C GLU A 24 15.91 -15.39 3.38
N ARG A 25 17.00 -14.63 3.38
CA ARG A 25 17.01 -13.25 3.89
C ARG A 25 16.03 -12.38 3.11
N LEU A 26 16.08 -12.45 1.78
CA LEU A 26 15.14 -11.72 0.92
C LEU A 26 13.70 -12.14 1.20
N ARG A 27 13.40 -13.43 1.33
CA ARG A 27 12.06 -13.92 1.67
C ARG A 27 11.57 -13.39 3.02
N PHE A 28 12.45 -13.34 4.02
CA PHE A 28 12.14 -12.75 5.31
C PHE A 28 11.80 -11.25 5.19
N LEU A 29 12.61 -10.49 4.46
CA LEU A 29 12.40 -9.05 4.25
C LEU A 29 11.12 -8.75 3.48
N LEU A 30 10.72 -9.61 2.53
CA LEU A 30 9.45 -9.49 1.82
C LEU A 30 8.24 -9.54 2.73
N GLY A 31 8.34 -10.18 3.89
CA GLY A 31 7.29 -10.15 4.91
C GLY A 31 6.95 -8.73 5.40
N TYR A 32 7.91 -7.82 5.41
CA TYR A 32 7.68 -6.41 5.71
C TYR A 32 7.17 -5.63 4.49
N ALA A 33 7.67 -5.97 3.30
CA ALA A 33 7.24 -5.33 2.06
C ALA A 33 5.72 -5.45 1.86
N VAL A 34 5.13 -6.61 2.11
CA VAL A 34 3.69 -6.88 1.93
C VAL A 34 2.79 -6.16 2.93
N LEU A 35 3.34 -5.52 3.97
CA LEU A 35 2.60 -4.67 4.89
C LEU A 35 2.35 -3.25 4.34
N ALA A 36 2.78 -2.98 3.13
CA ALA A 36 2.58 -1.69 2.46
C ALA A 36 1.09 -1.38 2.22
N PRO A 37 0.71 -0.10 2.10
CA PRO A 37 -0.64 0.28 1.70
C PRO A 37 -0.89 0.00 0.22
N SER A 38 -2.15 -0.30 -0.11
CA SER A 38 -2.62 -0.33 -1.50
C SER A 38 -4.07 0.12 -1.59
N ARG A 39 -4.50 0.61 -2.76
CA ARG A 39 -5.89 1.00 -2.99
C ARG A 39 -6.80 -0.20 -2.70
N HIS A 40 -7.87 -0.01 -1.95
CA HIS A 40 -8.78 -1.09 -1.51
C HIS A 40 -8.09 -2.31 -0.88
N ASN A 41 -6.82 -2.16 -0.45
CA ASN A 41 -5.99 -3.25 0.04
C ASN A 41 -5.89 -4.42 -0.97
N VAL A 42 -5.84 -4.11 -2.26
CA VAL A 42 -5.76 -5.12 -3.32
C VAL A 42 -4.41 -5.84 -3.37
N GLN A 43 -3.36 -5.26 -2.78
CA GLN A 43 -2.02 -5.83 -2.72
C GLN A 43 -1.51 -6.28 -4.11
N PRO A 44 -1.33 -5.33 -5.04
CA PRO A 44 -1.12 -5.62 -6.46
C PRO A 44 0.34 -5.86 -6.81
N TRP A 45 1.11 -6.42 -5.92
CA TRP A 45 2.51 -6.75 -6.10
C TRP A 45 2.73 -8.25 -6.17
N ALA A 46 3.71 -8.65 -6.94
CA ALA A 46 4.26 -9.99 -6.95
C ALA A 46 5.78 -9.90 -6.89
N PHE A 47 6.40 -10.87 -6.22
CA PHE A 47 7.84 -10.91 -6.07
C PHE A 47 8.39 -12.23 -6.60
N GLU A 48 9.56 -12.16 -7.23
CA GLU A 48 10.35 -13.32 -7.60
C GLU A 48 11.74 -13.16 -6.97
N ILE A 49 12.27 -14.22 -6.40
CA ILE A 49 13.63 -14.25 -5.86
C ILE A 49 14.48 -15.13 -6.76
N GLU A 50 15.59 -14.59 -7.23
CA GLU A 50 16.58 -15.29 -8.02
C GLU A 50 17.98 -15.00 -7.45
N GLY A 51 18.55 -15.99 -6.75
CA GLY A 51 19.83 -15.82 -6.07
C GLY A 51 19.75 -14.77 -4.95
N ASP A 52 20.42 -13.65 -5.15
CA ASP A 52 20.50 -12.48 -4.25
C ASP A 52 19.64 -11.30 -4.72
N GLU A 53 18.81 -11.49 -5.74
CA GLU A 53 17.96 -10.47 -6.33
C GLU A 53 16.49 -10.74 -6.06
N VAL A 54 15.74 -9.67 -5.75
CA VAL A 54 14.26 -9.63 -5.78
C VAL A 54 13.83 -8.85 -7.00
N ARG A 55 12.92 -9.42 -7.77
CA ARG A 55 12.20 -8.76 -8.86
C ARG A 55 10.79 -8.44 -8.40
N LEU A 56 10.42 -7.16 -8.48
CA LEU A 56 9.09 -6.66 -8.16
C LEU A 56 8.27 -6.52 -9.43
N PHE A 57 7.08 -7.13 -9.43
CA PHE A 57 6.13 -7.05 -10.53
C PHE A 57 4.80 -6.43 -10.05
N GLY A 58 4.13 -5.70 -10.94
CA GLY A 58 2.72 -5.38 -10.79
C GLY A 58 1.85 -6.59 -11.17
N ASP A 59 0.98 -7.03 -10.27
CA ASP A 59 -0.03 -8.05 -10.59
C ASP A 59 -1.28 -7.37 -11.17
N PHE A 60 -1.31 -7.20 -12.49
CA PHE A 60 -2.41 -6.56 -13.20
C PHE A 60 -3.74 -7.33 -13.15
N ARG A 61 -3.75 -8.59 -12.67
CA ARG A 61 -5.00 -9.32 -12.39
C ARG A 61 -5.75 -8.72 -11.19
N ARG A 62 -5.03 -7.94 -10.37
CA ARG A 62 -5.55 -7.23 -9.21
C ARG A 62 -5.76 -5.73 -9.49
N ALA A 63 -5.61 -5.32 -10.75
CA ALA A 63 -5.81 -3.94 -11.17
C ALA A 63 -7.28 -3.51 -10.98
N LEU A 64 -7.47 -2.26 -10.60
CA LEU A 64 -8.78 -1.63 -10.43
C LEU A 64 -9.11 -0.85 -11.70
N HIS A 65 -9.66 -1.54 -12.69
CA HIS A 65 -9.83 -0.98 -14.04
C HIS A 65 -10.78 0.21 -14.12
N VAL A 66 -11.68 0.38 -13.15
CA VAL A 66 -12.63 1.50 -13.12
C VAL A 66 -12.09 2.65 -12.28
N VAL A 67 -11.53 2.38 -11.11
CA VAL A 67 -10.99 3.40 -10.20
C VAL A 67 -9.62 3.90 -10.67
N ASP A 68 -8.78 2.98 -11.15
CA ASP A 68 -7.41 3.26 -11.58
C ASP A 68 -7.15 2.78 -13.02
N PRO A 69 -7.82 3.36 -14.03
CA PRO A 69 -7.74 2.90 -15.43
C PRO A 69 -6.35 3.05 -16.07
N ARG A 70 -5.46 3.79 -15.42
CA ARG A 70 -4.08 4.02 -15.86
C ARG A 70 -3.04 3.28 -15.01
N ASP A 71 -3.46 2.44 -14.07
CA ASP A 71 -2.60 1.69 -13.14
C ASP A 71 -1.65 2.57 -12.29
N ARG A 72 -1.95 3.86 -12.13
CA ARG A 72 -1.11 4.78 -11.35
C ARG A 72 -1.06 4.38 -9.88
N GLU A 73 -2.22 4.10 -9.27
CA GLU A 73 -2.30 3.69 -7.87
C GLU A 73 -1.75 2.27 -7.65
N LEU A 74 -1.87 1.40 -8.68
CA LEU A 74 -1.21 0.10 -8.68
C LEU A 74 0.32 0.27 -8.58
N ILE A 75 0.91 1.09 -9.44
CA ILE A 75 2.36 1.35 -9.45
C ILE A 75 2.79 2.01 -8.14
N MET A 76 2.03 3.00 -7.63
CA MET A 76 2.30 3.63 -6.33
C MET A 76 2.26 2.62 -5.18
N SER A 77 1.32 1.67 -5.21
CA SER A 77 1.25 0.60 -4.21
C SER A 77 2.49 -0.31 -4.25
N CYS A 78 2.96 -0.66 -5.45
CA CYS A 78 4.20 -1.42 -5.62
C CYS A 78 5.42 -0.62 -5.14
N GLY A 79 5.47 0.70 -5.38
CA GLY A 79 6.49 1.59 -4.83
C GLY A 79 6.49 1.63 -3.31
N ALA A 80 5.32 1.65 -2.67
CA ALA A 80 5.21 1.57 -1.21
C ALA A 80 5.73 0.23 -0.67
N ALA A 81 5.48 -0.88 -1.36
CA ALA A 81 6.04 -2.18 -0.98
C ALA A 81 7.57 -2.22 -1.15
N LEU A 82 8.10 -1.58 -2.19
CA LEU A 82 9.53 -1.41 -2.39
C LEU A 82 10.18 -0.57 -1.27
N LEU A 83 9.52 0.52 -0.84
CA LEU A 83 10.00 1.33 0.29
C LEU A 83 10.09 0.50 1.56
N ASN A 84 9.03 -0.25 1.90
CA ASN A 84 9.05 -1.13 3.08
C ASN A 84 10.17 -2.16 3.01
N LEU A 85 10.43 -2.74 1.83
CA LEU A 85 11.54 -3.67 1.62
C LEU A 85 12.89 -3.00 1.90
N ARG A 86 13.12 -1.79 1.37
CA ARG A 86 14.35 -1.01 1.58
C ARG A 86 14.56 -0.65 3.04
N VAL A 87 13.51 -0.19 3.72
CA VAL A 87 13.54 0.14 5.15
C VAL A 87 13.86 -1.11 5.99
N ALA A 88 13.20 -2.22 5.71
CA ALA A 88 13.48 -3.48 6.40
C ALA A 88 14.92 -3.96 6.15
N ALA A 89 15.41 -3.92 4.91
CA ALA A 89 16.79 -4.28 4.60
C ALA A 89 17.78 -3.41 5.38
N ALA A 90 17.56 -2.09 5.40
CA ALA A 90 18.42 -1.15 6.12
C ALA A 90 18.42 -1.37 7.65
N HIS A 91 17.25 -1.67 8.24
CA HIS A 91 17.14 -2.05 9.66
C HIS A 91 17.99 -3.27 9.99
N PHE A 92 17.94 -4.31 9.14
CA PHE A 92 18.75 -5.52 9.32
C PHE A 92 20.21 -5.38 8.85
N GLY A 93 20.64 -4.14 8.56
CA GLY A 93 22.03 -3.79 8.26
C GLY A 93 22.45 -4.03 6.82
N TYR A 94 21.52 -4.08 5.86
CA TYR A 94 21.84 -4.21 4.43
C TYR A 94 21.52 -2.92 3.69
N ALA A 95 22.46 -2.46 2.85
CA ALA A 95 22.13 -1.53 1.80
C ALA A 95 21.39 -2.24 0.67
N THR A 96 20.66 -1.49 -0.15
CA THR A 96 19.96 -2.00 -1.31
C THR A 96 20.34 -1.22 -2.56
N SER A 97 20.65 -1.93 -3.63
CA SER A 97 20.69 -1.38 -4.98
C SER A 97 19.32 -1.59 -5.62
N VAL A 98 18.74 -0.53 -6.16
CA VAL A 98 17.42 -0.57 -6.79
C VAL A 98 17.52 -0.09 -8.23
N GLU A 99 17.19 -0.95 -9.17
CA GLU A 99 17.02 -0.62 -10.57
C GLU A 99 15.52 -0.54 -10.87
N VAL A 100 15.03 0.68 -11.15
CA VAL A 100 13.64 0.87 -11.60
C VAL A 100 13.58 0.55 -13.10
N VAL A 101 12.67 -0.35 -13.46
CA VAL A 101 12.48 -0.78 -14.85
C VAL A 101 11.23 -0.10 -15.38
N ALA A 102 11.35 0.54 -16.56
CA ALA A 102 10.19 1.04 -17.29
C ALA A 102 9.39 -0.16 -17.85
N GLY A 103 8.67 -0.85 -16.96
CA GLY A 103 7.93 -2.07 -17.30
C GLY A 103 6.73 -1.77 -18.20
N SER A 104 6.48 -2.67 -19.15
CA SER A 104 5.20 -2.71 -19.87
C SER A 104 4.18 -3.51 -19.07
N ARG A 105 2.88 -3.27 -19.30
CA ARG A 105 1.81 -4.15 -18.77
C ARG A 105 2.03 -5.63 -19.15
N ARG A 106 2.75 -5.89 -20.25
CA ARG A 106 3.01 -7.24 -20.74
C ARG A 106 3.97 -8.02 -19.84
N ASP A 107 5.03 -7.35 -19.37
CA ASP A 107 6.08 -7.99 -18.56
C ASP A 107 5.80 -7.79 -17.06
N GLY A 108 5.17 -6.69 -16.71
CA GLY A 108 4.78 -6.35 -15.35
C GLY A 108 5.93 -6.02 -14.40
N MET A 109 7.18 -6.18 -14.82
CA MET A 109 8.34 -5.93 -13.97
C MET A 109 8.53 -4.43 -13.75
N LEU A 110 8.65 -4.02 -12.50
CA LEU A 110 8.75 -2.61 -12.07
C LEU A 110 10.12 -2.27 -11.48
N ALA A 111 10.74 -3.23 -10.79
CA ALA A 111 12.05 -2.99 -10.19
C ALA A 111 12.80 -4.31 -9.96
N ARG A 112 14.14 -4.18 -9.89
CA ARG A 112 15.06 -5.18 -9.34
C ARG A 112 15.71 -4.64 -8.09
N VAL A 113 15.86 -5.46 -7.09
CA VAL A 113 16.46 -5.09 -5.81
C VAL A 113 17.50 -6.12 -5.42
N ARG A 114 18.73 -5.70 -5.16
CA ARG A 114 19.78 -6.54 -4.60
C ARG A 114 20.17 -6.06 -3.22
N LEU A 115 20.49 -7.01 -2.35
CA LEU A 115 21.13 -6.68 -1.08
C LEU A 115 22.62 -6.44 -1.32
N GLU A 116 23.10 -5.31 -0.82
CA GLU A 116 24.51 -4.96 -0.84
C GLU A 116 25.15 -5.18 0.52
N GLU A 117 26.42 -4.81 0.64
CA GLU A 117 27.19 -4.95 1.87
C GLU A 117 26.50 -4.31 3.08
N ARG A 118 26.82 -4.85 4.25
CA ARG A 118 26.28 -4.37 5.52
C ARG A 118 26.61 -2.91 5.78
N ARG A 119 25.60 -2.16 6.20
CA ARG A 119 25.74 -0.78 6.68
C ARG A 119 25.14 -0.64 8.07
N SER A 120 25.63 0.36 8.80
CA SER A 120 25.01 0.76 10.06
C SER A 120 23.61 1.30 9.79
N THR A 121 22.65 0.93 10.63
CA THR A 121 21.33 1.56 10.63
C THR A 121 21.40 2.98 11.21
N THR A 122 20.39 3.78 10.97
CA THR A 122 20.26 5.13 11.52
C THR A 122 19.01 5.24 12.40
N PRO A 123 18.95 6.18 13.36
CA PRO A 123 17.75 6.38 14.18
C PRO A 123 16.48 6.55 13.34
N GLN A 124 16.56 7.26 12.22
CA GLN A 124 15.46 7.45 11.29
C GLN A 124 14.97 6.12 10.68
N ILE A 125 15.88 5.25 10.25
CA ILE A 125 15.53 3.92 9.71
C ILE A 125 14.84 3.08 10.80
N GLU A 126 15.32 3.15 12.04
CA GLU A 126 14.71 2.42 13.17
C GLU A 126 13.27 2.90 13.45
N GLU A 127 13.00 4.20 13.33
CA GLU A 127 11.66 4.77 13.48
C GLU A 127 10.73 4.32 12.34
N LEU A 128 11.20 4.42 11.10
CA LEU A 128 10.45 3.97 9.92
C LEU A 128 10.15 2.47 10.00
N PHE A 129 11.13 1.66 10.38
CA PHE A 129 10.94 0.21 10.50
C PHE A 129 9.89 -0.14 11.56
N ARG A 130 9.96 0.49 12.74
CA ARG A 130 8.95 0.29 13.80
C ARG A 130 7.55 0.70 13.35
N ALA A 131 7.43 1.70 12.46
CA ALA A 131 6.16 2.16 11.93
C ALA A 131 5.50 1.16 10.96
N ILE A 132 6.27 0.32 10.24
CA ILE A 132 5.74 -0.60 9.23
C ILE A 132 4.58 -1.47 9.76
N PRO A 133 4.73 -2.23 10.86
CA PRO A 133 3.66 -3.09 11.37
C PRO A 133 2.51 -2.31 12.01
N HIS A 134 2.73 -1.06 12.41
CA HIS A 134 1.72 -0.23 13.08
C HIS A 134 0.95 0.68 12.13
N ARG A 135 1.44 0.87 10.91
CA ARG A 135 0.76 1.70 9.91
C ARG A 135 -0.64 1.18 9.63
N ARG A 136 -1.61 2.08 9.64
CA ARG A 136 -3.01 1.81 9.25
C ARG A 136 -3.50 2.89 8.30
N THR A 137 -4.38 2.52 7.38
CA THR A 137 -5.12 3.48 6.55
C THR A 137 -6.37 3.89 7.32
N ASN A 138 -6.38 5.12 7.85
CA ASN A 138 -7.60 5.68 8.44
C ASN A 138 -8.59 6.03 7.32
N ARG A 139 -9.82 5.57 7.46
CA ARG A 139 -10.97 5.86 6.57
C ARG A 139 -12.13 6.51 7.33
N LEU A 140 -11.91 6.79 8.61
CA LEU A 140 -12.87 7.50 9.44
C LEU A 140 -12.66 9.01 9.29
N PRO A 141 -13.68 9.82 9.56
CA PRO A 141 -13.53 11.27 9.60
C PRO A 141 -12.37 11.71 10.48
N LEU A 142 -11.63 12.71 10.05
CA LEU A 142 -10.63 13.38 10.86
C LEU A 142 -11.32 14.43 11.71
N ASP A 143 -10.74 14.73 12.87
CA ASP A 143 -11.21 15.83 13.71
C ASP A 143 -10.69 17.19 13.21
N SER A 144 -11.10 18.28 13.88
CA SER A 144 -10.73 19.64 13.52
C SER A 144 -9.41 20.12 14.12
N ARG A 145 -8.65 19.25 14.80
CA ARG A 145 -7.38 19.65 15.41
C ARG A 145 -6.35 19.94 14.33
N GLU A 146 -5.62 21.03 14.53
CA GLU A 146 -4.47 21.33 13.68
C GLU A 146 -3.39 20.24 13.84
N PRO A 147 -2.67 19.91 12.76
CA PRO A 147 -1.52 19.03 12.86
C PRO A 147 -0.47 19.57 13.84
N PRO A 148 0.25 18.69 14.55
CA PRO A 148 1.35 19.14 15.40
C PRO A 148 2.33 20.07 14.65
N PRO A 149 2.87 21.11 15.31
CA PRO A 149 3.85 22.00 14.70
C PRO A 149 5.03 21.20 14.12
N GLY A 150 5.44 21.53 12.89
CA GLY A 150 6.55 20.89 12.22
C GLY A 150 6.19 19.61 11.43
N LEU A 151 5.07 18.93 11.72
CA LEU A 151 4.68 17.68 11.05
C LEU A 151 4.60 17.83 9.53
N VAL A 152 4.00 18.92 9.04
CA VAL A 152 3.85 19.13 7.58
C VAL A 152 5.21 19.32 6.91
N ALA A 153 6.15 20.03 7.57
CA ALA A 153 7.50 20.20 7.07
C ALA A 153 8.29 18.88 7.05
N GLU A 154 8.09 18.06 8.07
CA GLU A 154 8.69 16.73 8.14
C GLU A 154 8.16 15.81 7.02
N LEU A 155 6.86 15.76 6.84
CA LEU A 155 6.24 14.99 5.73
C LEU A 155 6.72 15.48 4.36
N ALA A 156 6.90 16.79 4.19
CA ALA A 156 7.42 17.34 2.94
C ALA A 156 8.88 16.93 2.68
N ARG A 157 9.70 16.89 3.73
CA ARG A 157 11.09 16.41 3.65
C ARG A 157 11.14 14.93 3.28
N GLU A 158 10.35 14.08 3.95
CA GLU A 158 10.29 12.65 3.65
C GLU A 158 9.81 12.37 2.22
N ALA A 159 8.80 13.12 1.75
CA ALA A 159 8.36 13.02 0.37
C ALA A 159 9.46 13.40 -0.62
N ALA A 160 10.25 14.43 -0.32
CA ALA A 160 11.35 14.87 -1.18
C ALA A 160 12.49 13.85 -1.27
N LEU A 161 12.76 13.09 -0.21
CA LEU A 161 13.76 12.01 -0.22
C LEU A 161 13.41 10.89 -1.22
N GLU A 162 12.12 10.67 -1.46
CA GLU A 162 11.64 9.70 -2.46
C GLU A 162 11.26 10.36 -3.79
N GLY A 163 11.72 11.59 -4.06
CA GLY A 163 11.47 12.32 -5.30
C GLY A 163 10.05 12.88 -5.43
N GLY A 164 9.27 12.86 -4.35
CA GLY A 164 7.92 13.41 -4.29
C GLY A 164 7.90 14.87 -3.85
N MET A 165 6.75 15.51 -3.99
CA MET A 165 6.51 16.87 -3.50
C MET A 165 5.22 16.92 -2.71
N LEU A 166 5.29 17.38 -1.46
CA LEU A 166 4.14 17.69 -0.64
C LEU A 166 4.01 19.20 -0.50
N ARG A 167 2.85 19.73 -0.88
CA ARG A 167 2.54 21.16 -0.78
C ARG A 167 1.28 21.37 0.06
N PRO A 168 1.36 22.07 1.19
CA PRO A 168 0.17 22.50 1.90
C PRO A 168 -0.60 23.52 1.05
N VAL A 169 -1.90 23.48 1.13
CA VAL A 169 -2.78 24.39 0.40
C VAL A 169 -3.60 25.23 1.37
N GLY A 170 -3.87 26.48 1.00
CA GLY A 170 -4.72 27.38 1.77
C GLY A 170 -6.22 27.03 1.67
N GLU A 171 -7.03 27.69 2.50
CA GLU A 171 -8.46 27.42 2.68
C GLU A 171 -9.26 27.45 1.39
N SER A 172 -9.02 28.43 0.51
CA SER A 172 -9.75 28.56 -0.77
C SER A 172 -9.49 27.38 -1.70
N VAL A 173 -8.22 26.95 -1.81
CA VAL A 173 -7.84 25.79 -2.63
C VAL A 173 -8.37 24.50 -2.02
N ARG A 174 -8.30 24.36 -0.69
CA ARG A 174 -8.84 23.21 0.04
C ARG A 174 -10.33 23.03 -0.25
N ARG A 175 -11.11 24.12 -0.20
CA ARG A 175 -12.55 24.11 -0.49
C ARG A 175 -12.83 23.70 -1.93
N ALA A 176 -12.14 24.30 -2.90
CA ALA A 176 -12.29 23.93 -4.31
C ALA A 176 -11.96 22.45 -4.59
N VAL A 177 -10.88 21.93 -3.95
CA VAL A 177 -10.52 20.51 -4.05
C VAL A 177 -11.60 19.62 -3.43
N ALA A 178 -12.14 20.00 -2.25
CA ALA A 178 -13.20 19.23 -1.60
C ALA A 178 -14.48 19.16 -2.47
N GLU A 179 -14.86 20.26 -3.14
CA GLU A 179 -16.00 20.27 -4.07
C GLU A 179 -15.75 19.35 -5.27
N LEU A 180 -14.54 19.37 -5.84
CA LEU A 180 -14.17 18.47 -6.95
C LEU A 180 -14.18 17.00 -6.53
N VAL A 181 -13.69 16.69 -5.32
CA VAL A 181 -13.71 15.33 -4.77
C VAL A 181 -15.16 14.87 -4.57
N ALA A 182 -16.01 15.71 -3.98
CA ALA A 182 -17.42 15.38 -3.77
C ALA A 182 -18.16 15.12 -5.08
N GLU A 183 -17.87 15.90 -6.13
CA GLU A 183 -18.47 15.66 -7.45
C GLU A 183 -17.93 14.38 -8.10
N GLY A 184 -16.62 14.13 -7.98
CA GLY A 184 -16.00 12.90 -8.44
C GLY A 184 -16.61 11.67 -7.77
N ASP A 185 -16.84 11.71 -6.45
CA ASP A 185 -17.48 10.64 -5.69
C ASP A 185 -18.93 10.40 -6.18
N ARG A 186 -19.72 11.47 -6.40
CA ARG A 186 -21.09 11.33 -6.97
C ARG A 186 -21.07 10.64 -8.32
N LEU A 187 -20.15 11.01 -9.21
CA LEU A 187 -20.00 10.37 -10.53
C LEU A 187 -19.59 8.91 -10.43
N GLN A 188 -18.68 8.59 -9.52
CA GLN A 188 -18.26 7.20 -9.28
C GLN A 188 -19.42 6.36 -8.75
N TRP A 189 -20.19 6.83 -7.78
CA TRP A 189 -21.33 6.11 -7.23
C TRP A 189 -22.45 5.88 -8.23
N ARG A 190 -22.66 6.77 -9.19
CA ARG A 190 -23.59 6.56 -10.32
C ARG A 190 -23.14 5.44 -11.27
N ASN A 191 -21.83 5.14 -11.33
CA ASN A 191 -21.30 4.14 -12.23
C ASN A 191 -21.48 2.71 -11.68
N PRO A 192 -22.30 1.84 -12.28
CA PRO A 192 -22.50 0.48 -11.80
C PRO A 192 -21.24 -0.39 -11.86
N ARG A 193 -20.32 -0.11 -12.78
CA ARG A 193 -19.02 -0.81 -12.86
C ARG A 193 -18.13 -0.48 -11.66
N PHE A 194 -18.13 0.79 -11.23
CA PHE A 194 -17.43 1.21 -10.02
C PHE A 194 -17.97 0.47 -8.79
N ARG A 195 -19.31 0.44 -8.62
CA ARG A 195 -19.92 -0.26 -7.48
C ARG A 195 -19.62 -1.76 -7.49
N ALA A 196 -19.61 -2.39 -8.65
CA ALA A 196 -19.25 -3.81 -8.79
C ALA A 196 -17.78 -4.05 -8.42
N GLU A 197 -16.86 -3.21 -8.89
CA GLU A 197 -15.44 -3.29 -8.56
C GLU A 197 -15.21 -3.07 -7.05
N LEU A 198 -15.80 -2.04 -6.45
CA LEU A 198 -15.71 -1.75 -5.03
C LEU A 198 -16.27 -2.91 -4.18
N SER A 199 -17.42 -3.44 -4.57
CA SER A 199 -18.06 -4.60 -3.92
C SER A 199 -17.13 -5.83 -3.92
N ALA A 200 -16.42 -6.09 -5.03
CA ALA A 200 -15.51 -7.21 -5.15
C ALA A 200 -14.32 -7.15 -4.15
N TRP A 201 -13.98 -5.95 -3.69
CA TRP A 201 -12.90 -5.73 -2.71
C TRP A 201 -13.39 -5.39 -1.30
N THR A 202 -14.69 -5.38 -1.08
CA THR A 202 -15.29 -5.22 0.25
C THR A 202 -15.40 -6.58 0.94
N ARG A 203 -15.10 -6.65 2.24
CA ARG A 203 -15.08 -7.89 3.04
C ARG A 203 -15.94 -7.73 4.28
N SER A 204 -16.53 -8.84 4.75
CA SER A 204 -17.11 -8.87 6.10
C SER A 204 -16.01 -8.79 7.16
N ASN A 205 -16.37 -8.37 8.38
CA ASN A 205 -15.44 -8.33 9.51
C ASN A 205 -14.92 -9.73 9.91
N ALA A 206 -15.67 -10.79 9.60
CA ALA A 206 -15.27 -12.17 9.86
C ALA A 206 -14.36 -12.77 8.78
N THR A 207 -13.92 -11.97 7.80
CA THR A 207 -13.05 -12.48 6.74
C THR A 207 -11.71 -12.99 7.28
N ARG A 208 -11.23 -14.09 6.74
CA ARG A 208 -9.86 -14.58 6.93
C ARG A 208 -8.91 -14.14 5.82
N ARG A 209 -9.43 -13.44 4.82
CA ARG A 209 -8.62 -12.91 3.72
C ARG A 209 -7.81 -11.71 4.21
N LEU A 210 -6.56 -11.66 3.80
CA LEU A 210 -5.64 -10.56 4.12
C LEU A 210 -5.74 -9.41 3.13
N ASP A 211 -6.45 -9.61 2.02
CA ASP A 211 -6.74 -8.59 1.01
C ASP A 211 -8.16 -8.03 1.13
N GLY A 212 -8.38 -6.89 0.52
CA GLY A 212 -9.67 -6.20 0.53
C GLY A 212 -9.87 -5.35 1.79
N MET A 213 -11.03 -4.73 1.89
CA MET A 213 -11.40 -3.80 2.95
C MET A 213 -12.47 -4.41 3.84
N PRO A 214 -12.14 -4.84 5.07
CA PRO A 214 -13.15 -5.28 6.02
C PRO A 214 -14.01 -4.11 6.51
N GLY A 215 -15.25 -4.37 6.89
CA GLY A 215 -16.23 -3.35 7.30
C GLY A 215 -15.74 -2.51 8.49
N PHE A 216 -15.03 -3.10 9.46
CA PHE A 216 -14.49 -2.36 10.61
C PHE A 216 -13.53 -1.23 10.19
N ALA A 217 -12.80 -1.39 9.08
CA ALA A 217 -11.93 -0.34 8.55
C ALA A 217 -12.70 0.92 8.08
N ARG A 218 -14.02 0.82 8.01
CA ARG A 218 -14.96 1.88 7.66
C ARG A 218 -15.96 2.18 8.79
N GLY A 219 -15.67 1.72 10.01
CA GLY A 219 -16.52 1.95 11.19
C GLY A 219 -17.81 1.12 11.22
N MET A 220 -17.91 0.04 10.44
CA MET A 220 -19.11 -0.77 10.37
C MET A 220 -19.16 -1.87 11.45
N SER A 221 -20.34 -2.12 11.99
CA SER A 221 -20.58 -3.27 12.86
C SER A 221 -20.46 -4.59 12.08
N ASP A 222 -20.35 -5.70 12.82
CA ASP A 222 -20.22 -7.02 12.21
C ASP A 222 -21.45 -7.36 11.34
N ALA A 223 -22.65 -7.11 11.86
CA ALA A 223 -23.90 -7.36 11.11
C ALA A 223 -23.95 -6.55 9.81
N ALA A 224 -23.64 -5.26 9.85
CA ALA A 224 -23.61 -4.40 8.67
C ALA A 224 -22.55 -4.83 7.66
N SER A 225 -21.40 -5.35 8.13
CA SER A 225 -20.31 -5.78 7.26
C SER A 225 -20.65 -6.98 6.37
N TRP A 226 -21.58 -7.85 6.80
CA TRP A 226 -22.01 -9.00 6.01
C TRP A 226 -22.83 -8.61 4.78
N VAL A 227 -23.67 -7.58 4.90
CA VAL A 227 -24.54 -7.12 3.81
C VAL A 227 -23.88 -6.05 2.95
N GLN A 228 -22.83 -5.43 3.43
CA GLN A 228 -22.16 -4.31 2.77
C GLN A 228 -21.78 -4.58 1.30
N PRO A 229 -21.17 -5.72 0.91
CA PRO A 229 -20.83 -5.96 -0.48
C PRO A 229 -22.03 -5.90 -1.41
N VAL A 230 -23.16 -6.41 -0.94
CA VAL A 230 -24.43 -6.40 -1.70
C VAL A 230 -24.99 -4.98 -1.76
N LEU A 231 -25.02 -4.27 -0.63
CA LEU A 231 -25.50 -2.89 -0.57
C LEU A 231 -24.67 -1.96 -1.47
N VAL A 232 -23.35 -2.07 -1.46
CA VAL A 232 -22.46 -1.30 -2.34
C VAL A 232 -22.79 -1.55 -3.81
N ARG A 233 -23.05 -2.80 -4.18
CA ARG A 233 -23.38 -3.16 -5.56
C ARG A 233 -24.73 -2.62 -6.01
N LEU A 234 -25.72 -2.61 -5.10
CA LEU A 234 -27.09 -2.21 -5.37
C LEU A 234 -27.35 -0.72 -5.09
N ALA A 235 -26.44 -0.02 -4.42
CA ALA A 235 -26.62 1.39 -4.10
C ALA A 235 -26.93 2.20 -5.35
N ASP A 236 -28.03 2.90 -5.33
CA ASP A 236 -28.36 3.87 -6.36
C ASP A 236 -27.94 5.28 -5.90
N ALA A 237 -27.57 6.13 -6.82
CA ALA A 237 -26.97 7.45 -6.56
C ALA A 237 -27.89 8.44 -5.79
N GLY A 238 -29.10 8.04 -5.48
CA GLY A 238 -30.06 8.83 -4.71
C GLY A 238 -30.01 8.65 -3.19
N HIS A 239 -29.14 7.78 -2.65
CA HIS A 239 -29.12 7.41 -1.23
C HIS A 239 -27.72 7.54 -0.56
N VAL A 240 -26.82 8.35 -1.15
CA VAL A 240 -25.49 8.65 -0.57
C VAL A 240 -25.35 10.13 -0.30
#